data_7ad6494bdcc07449a467029f3520f11c
#
_entry.id   7ad6494bdcc07449a467029f3520f11c
#
_cell.length_a   1.000
_cell.length_b   1.000
_cell.length_c   1.000
_cell.angle_alpha   90.00
_cell.angle_beta   90.00
_cell.angle_gamma   90.00
#
_symmetry.space_group_name_H-M   'P 1'
#
loop_
_entity.id
_entity.type
_entity.pdbx_description
1 polymer ?
#
loop_
_entity_poly.entity_id
_entity_poly.type
_entity_poly.pdbx_seq_one_letter_code
_entity_poly.pdbx_strand_id
1 'polypeptide(L)'
;FFLYHEEDDLCLRVKELGGDLLFVHEAKVQHIRGGSSPPSKAGSYFKGWHMGRSRVYATKKHNRPFPQSTALVASILQICSPISIISSRKRNKNWGYIKGVISAWSTQ
;
A
#
# COMPACT_ATOMS: atom_id res chain seq x y z
N PHE A 1 8.11 7.93 -2.34
CA PHE A 1 7.17 6.89 -2.81
C PHE A 1 7.40 6.58 -4.29
N PHE A 2 7.45 5.30 -4.62
CA PHE A 2 7.48 4.88 -6.02
C PHE A 2 6.09 4.41 -6.48
N LEU A 3 5.34 3.76 -5.60
CA LEU A 3 4.03 3.22 -5.90
C LEU A 3 3.23 3.05 -4.60
N TYR A 4 1.99 3.51 -4.60
CA TYR A 4 1.04 3.52 -3.48
C TYR A 4 1.38 4.49 -2.32
N HIS A 5 0.37 4.96 -1.64
CA HIS A 5 0.39 5.91 -0.53
C HIS A 5 0.85 7.34 -0.87
N GLU A 6 1.09 7.64 -2.15
CA GLU A 6 1.42 8.98 -2.61
C GLU A 6 0.24 9.96 -2.42
N GLU A 7 -0.98 9.50 -2.70
CA GLU A 7 -2.18 10.33 -2.49
C GLU A 7 -2.44 10.56 -1.00
N ASP A 8 -2.27 9.52 -0.18
CA ASP A 8 -2.40 9.64 1.28
C ASP A 8 -1.38 10.65 1.84
N ASP A 9 -0.14 10.60 1.38
CA ASP A 9 0.92 11.53 1.75
C ASP A 9 0.58 12.96 1.34
N LEU A 10 0.08 13.15 0.13
CA LEU A 10 -0.34 14.46 -0.34
C LEU A 10 -1.46 15.04 0.51
N CYS A 11 -2.49 14.25 0.79
CA CYS A 11 -3.62 14.67 1.63
C CYS A 11 -3.17 15.07 3.04
N LEU A 12 -2.28 14.29 3.65
CA LEU A 12 -1.74 14.61 4.98
C LEU A 12 -0.95 15.91 4.98
N ARG A 13 -0.09 16.14 3.99
CA ARG A 13 0.67 17.40 3.87
C ARG A 13 -0.24 18.61 3.64
N VAL A 14 -1.30 18.46 2.85
CA VAL A 14 -2.29 19.54 2.68
C VAL A 14 -2.92 19.90 4.01
N LYS A 15 -3.30 18.89 4.81
CA LYS A 15 -3.86 19.12 6.15
C LYS A 15 -2.85 19.77 7.11
N GLU A 16 -1.60 19.34 7.10
CA GLU A 16 -0.53 19.90 7.92
C GLU A 16 -0.26 21.38 7.59
N LEU A 17 -0.47 21.79 6.34
CA LEU A 17 -0.37 23.18 5.90
C LEU A 17 -1.66 24.01 6.13
N GLY A 18 -2.65 23.44 6.82
CA GLY A 18 -3.92 24.12 7.10
C GLY A 18 -4.92 24.09 5.93
N GLY A 19 -4.66 23.32 4.90
CA GLY A 19 -5.58 23.14 3.78
C GLY A 19 -6.73 22.19 4.09
N ASP A 20 -7.80 22.27 3.30
CA ASP A 20 -8.96 21.41 3.41
C ASP A 20 -9.00 20.35 2.29
N LEU A 21 -9.56 19.20 2.62
CA LEU A 21 -9.88 18.15 1.68
C LEU A 21 -11.39 18.14 1.49
N LEU A 22 -11.84 18.39 0.26
CA LEU A 22 -13.25 18.48 -0.05
C LEU A 22 -13.66 17.27 -0.91
N PHE A 23 -14.77 16.65 -0.53
CA PHE A 23 -15.44 15.68 -1.39
C PHE A 23 -16.44 16.39 -2.28
N VAL A 24 -16.24 16.34 -3.60
CA VAL A 24 -17.13 16.96 -4.57
C VAL A 24 -17.94 15.87 -5.27
N HIS A 25 -19.22 15.77 -4.92
CA HIS A 25 -20.12 14.71 -5.39
C HIS A 25 -20.28 14.70 -6.92
N GLU A 26 -20.28 15.88 -7.54
CA GLU A 26 -20.44 16.05 -8.99
C GLU A 26 -19.17 15.74 -9.79
N ALA A 27 -18.00 15.75 -9.14
CA ALA A 27 -16.73 15.42 -9.77
C ALA A 27 -16.61 13.90 -9.96
N LYS A 28 -16.97 13.42 -11.14
CA LYS A 28 -16.94 12.00 -11.49
C LYS A 28 -15.74 11.69 -12.38
N VAL A 29 -14.94 10.72 -11.96
CA VAL A 29 -13.79 10.20 -12.73
C VAL A 29 -14.01 8.72 -12.98
N GLN A 30 -13.91 8.30 -14.22
CA GLN A 30 -13.92 6.90 -14.60
C GLN A 30 -12.51 6.32 -14.49
N HIS A 31 -12.33 5.33 -13.61
CA HIS A 31 -11.05 4.65 -13.41
C HIS A 31 -11.12 3.18 -13.81
N ILE A 32 -10.33 2.78 -14.80
CA ILE A 32 -10.22 1.38 -15.24
C ILE A 32 -9.15 0.69 -14.41
N ARG A 33 -9.56 -0.13 -13.43
CA ARG A 33 -8.66 -0.88 -12.59
C ARG A 33 -7.79 -1.84 -13.42
N GLY A 34 -6.47 -1.75 -13.23
CA GLY A 34 -5.53 -2.65 -13.89
C GLY A 34 -5.27 -2.35 -15.36
N GLY A 35 -5.74 -1.21 -15.88
CA GLY A 35 -5.55 -0.83 -17.29
C GLY A 35 -4.10 -0.58 -17.69
N SER A 36 -3.20 -0.33 -16.74
CA SER A 36 -1.78 -0.02 -16.99
C SER A 36 -0.89 -1.24 -17.18
N SER A 37 -1.32 -2.43 -16.79
CA SER A 37 -0.52 -3.66 -16.93
C SER A 37 -1.38 -4.91 -16.92
N PRO A 38 -1.06 -5.92 -17.75
CA PRO A 38 -1.80 -7.18 -17.75
C PRO A 38 -1.65 -7.91 -16.40
N PRO A 39 -2.68 -8.65 -15.98
CA PRO A 39 -2.64 -9.41 -14.74
C PRO A 39 -1.58 -10.52 -14.80
N SER A 40 -0.61 -10.51 -13.87
CA SER A 40 0.39 -11.56 -13.75
C SER A 40 0.75 -11.84 -12.29
N LYS A 41 1.31 -13.03 -12.03
CA LYS A 41 1.81 -13.39 -10.69
C LYS A 41 2.98 -12.50 -10.27
N ALA A 42 3.92 -12.29 -11.20
CA ALA A 42 5.09 -11.42 -10.97
C ALA A 42 4.68 -9.96 -10.75
N GLY A 43 3.77 -9.42 -11.55
CA GLY A 43 3.23 -8.08 -11.36
C GLY A 43 2.47 -7.93 -10.05
N SER A 44 1.76 -8.96 -9.61
CA SER A 44 1.07 -8.96 -8.30
C SER A 44 2.07 -8.94 -7.15
N TYR A 45 3.15 -9.71 -7.22
CA TYR A 45 4.24 -9.68 -6.24
C TYR A 45 4.90 -8.30 -6.19
N PHE A 46 5.27 -7.75 -7.34
CA PHE A 46 5.89 -6.43 -7.45
C PHE A 46 5.03 -5.31 -6.83
N LYS A 47 3.75 -5.29 -7.16
CA LYS A 47 2.77 -4.35 -6.57
C LYS A 47 2.68 -4.52 -5.04
N GLY A 48 2.63 -5.76 -4.57
CA GLY A 48 2.64 -6.07 -3.14
C GLY A 48 3.89 -5.55 -2.44
N TRP A 49 5.06 -5.79 -3.01
CA TRP A 49 6.34 -5.37 -2.45
C TRP A 49 6.42 -3.84 -2.28
N HIS A 50 6.07 -3.09 -3.33
CA HIS A 50 6.05 -1.63 -3.24
C HIS A 50 5.00 -1.12 -2.24
N MET A 51 3.84 -1.75 -2.18
CA MET A 51 2.78 -1.39 -1.24
C MET A 51 3.22 -1.55 0.22
N GLY A 52 3.89 -2.67 0.55
CA GLY A 52 4.43 -2.91 1.90
C GLY A 52 5.51 -1.91 2.29
N ARG A 53 6.47 -1.67 1.37
CA ARG A 53 7.55 -0.71 1.58
C ARG A 53 7.03 0.72 1.74
N SER A 54 6.14 1.15 0.86
CA SER A 54 5.56 2.50 0.89
C SER A 54 4.74 2.74 2.16
N ARG A 55 4.02 1.72 2.67
CA ARG A 55 3.29 1.81 3.93
C ARG A 55 4.21 2.10 5.12
N VAL A 56 5.33 1.37 5.23
CA VAL A 56 6.31 1.61 6.31
C VAL A 56 6.88 3.03 6.19
N TYR A 57 7.23 3.44 4.97
CA TYR A 57 7.75 4.78 4.72
C TYR A 57 6.74 5.87 5.08
N ALA A 58 5.48 5.76 4.65
CA ALA A 58 4.41 6.71 4.97
C ALA A 58 4.18 6.82 6.47
N THR A 59 4.13 5.69 7.18
CA THR A 59 3.94 5.64 8.63
C THR A 59 5.09 6.34 9.38
N LYS A 60 6.33 6.13 8.93
CA LYS A 60 7.51 6.83 9.48
C LYS A 60 7.46 8.33 9.20
N LYS A 61 7.23 8.72 7.96
CA LYS A 61 7.21 10.12 7.52
C LYS A 61 6.22 10.96 8.32
N HIS A 62 5.07 10.40 8.65
CA HIS A 62 4.02 11.08 9.41
C HIS A 62 4.08 10.78 10.93
N ASN A 63 5.23 10.36 11.44
CA ASN A 63 5.48 10.14 12.87
C ASN A 63 4.44 9.22 13.56
N ARG A 64 3.86 8.28 12.83
CA ARG A 64 2.92 7.30 13.41
C ARG A 64 3.68 6.22 14.16
N PRO A 65 3.17 5.76 15.32
CA PRO A 65 3.84 4.77 16.13
C PRO A 65 3.91 3.39 15.44
N PHE A 66 4.98 2.66 15.72
CA PHE A 66 5.17 1.26 15.33
C PHE A 66 4.98 0.96 13.83
N PRO A 67 5.67 1.66 12.92
CA PRO A 67 5.44 1.54 11.47
C PRO A 67 5.63 0.12 10.94
N GLN A 68 6.64 -0.60 11.41
CA GLN A 68 6.93 -1.97 10.99
C GLN A 68 5.94 -2.97 11.58
N SER A 69 5.68 -2.86 12.87
CA SER A 69 4.78 -3.79 13.58
C SER A 69 3.36 -3.73 13.05
N THR A 70 2.83 -2.53 12.83
CA THR A 70 1.48 -2.35 12.27
C THR A 70 1.38 -2.88 10.84
N ALA A 71 2.42 -2.70 10.03
CA ALA A 71 2.47 -3.24 8.67
C ALA A 71 2.57 -4.77 8.67
N LEU A 72 3.36 -5.37 9.58
CA LEU A 72 3.46 -6.83 9.72
C LEU A 72 2.15 -7.45 10.19
N VAL A 73 1.51 -6.90 11.22
CA VAL A 73 0.22 -7.40 11.70
C VAL A 73 -0.82 -7.37 10.58
N ALA A 74 -0.91 -6.28 9.84
CA ALA A 74 -1.81 -6.17 8.70
C ALA A 74 -1.51 -7.23 7.61
N SER A 75 -0.24 -7.53 7.36
CA SER A 75 0.16 -8.54 6.38
C SER A 75 -0.19 -9.97 6.83
N ILE A 76 -0.02 -10.27 8.10
CA ILE A 76 -0.40 -11.58 8.68
C ILE A 76 -1.91 -11.79 8.56
N LEU A 77 -2.71 -10.78 8.92
CA LEU A 77 -4.17 -10.84 8.78
C LEU A 77 -4.61 -11.05 7.33
N GLN A 78 -3.92 -10.43 6.37
CA GLN A 78 -4.21 -10.62 4.94
C GLN A 78 -3.87 -12.03 4.45
N ILE A 79 -2.79 -12.64 4.94
CA ILE A 79 -2.40 -14.01 4.58
C ILE A 79 -3.39 -15.03 5.17
N CYS A 80 -3.82 -14.82 6.40
CA CYS A 80 -4.82 -15.68 7.05
C CYS A 80 -6.23 -15.54 6.44
N SER A 81 -6.43 -14.60 5.53
CA SER A 81 -7.70 -14.42 4.83
C SER A 81 -8.00 -15.61 3.90
N PRO A 82 -9.24 -16.16 3.89
CA PRO A 82 -9.65 -17.27 3.01
C PRO A 82 -9.41 -16.99 1.52
N ILE A 83 -9.49 -15.73 1.12
CA ILE A 83 -9.28 -15.29 -0.27
C ILE A 83 -7.82 -15.47 -0.71
N SER A 84 -6.86 -15.39 0.21
CA SER A 84 -5.44 -15.65 -0.07
C SER A 84 -5.17 -17.12 -0.36
N ILE A 85 -5.94 -18.01 0.21
CA ILE A 85 -5.81 -19.46 0.01
C ILE A 85 -6.29 -19.84 -1.40
N ILE A 86 -7.36 -19.25 -1.88
CA ILE A 86 -8.02 -19.57 -3.15
C ILE A 86 -7.29 -18.96 -4.36
N SER A 87 -6.71 -17.77 -4.23
CA SER A 87 -6.10 -17.05 -5.35
C SER A 87 -4.58 -16.99 -5.28
N SER A 88 -3.89 -17.63 -6.22
CA SER A 88 -2.43 -17.60 -6.31
C SER A 88 -1.88 -16.19 -6.55
N ARG A 89 -2.62 -15.33 -7.26
CA ARG A 89 -2.24 -13.92 -7.45
C ARG A 89 -2.28 -13.14 -6.15
N LYS A 90 -3.30 -13.37 -5.31
CA LYS A 90 -3.41 -12.71 -3.99
C LYS A 90 -2.32 -13.21 -3.04
N ARG A 91 -2.01 -14.52 -3.05
CA ARG A 91 -0.86 -15.05 -2.30
C ARG A 91 0.44 -14.37 -2.68
N ASN A 92 0.72 -14.26 -3.99
CA ASN A 92 1.94 -13.60 -4.47
C ASN A 92 1.98 -12.11 -4.08
N LYS A 93 0.85 -11.41 -4.16
CA LYS A 93 0.75 -10.03 -3.68
C LYS A 93 1.06 -9.91 -2.19
N ASN A 94 0.50 -10.80 -1.38
CA ASN A 94 0.71 -10.79 0.08
C ASN A 94 2.15 -11.16 0.44
N TRP A 95 2.77 -12.11 -0.25
CA TRP A 95 4.19 -12.41 -0.11
C TRP A 95 5.06 -11.22 -0.47
N GLY A 96 4.77 -10.58 -1.60
CA GLY A 96 5.44 -9.34 -1.99
C GLY A 96 5.32 -8.28 -0.90
N TYR A 97 4.14 -8.10 -0.34
CA TYR A 97 3.90 -7.12 0.71
C TYR A 97 4.78 -7.36 1.95
N ILE A 98 4.85 -8.60 2.46
CA ILE A 98 5.72 -8.94 3.60
C ILE A 98 7.19 -8.65 3.26
N LYS A 99 7.65 -9.09 2.10
CA LYS A 99 9.03 -8.83 1.68
C LYS A 99 9.31 -7.33 1.55
N GLY A 100 8.34 -6.55 1.10
CA GLY A 100 8.42 -5.09 1.05
C GLY A 100 8.56 -4.46 2.44
N VAL A 101 7.76 -4.91 3.41
CA VAL A 101 7.85 -4.46 4.81
C VAL A 101 9.22 -4.81 5.40
N ILE A 102 9.70 -6.04 5.20
CA ILE A 102 11.01 -6.49 5.70
C ILE A 102 12.14 -5.67 5.04
N SER A 103 12.06 -5.43 3.73
CA SER A 103 13.09 -4.64 3.02
C SER A 103 13.18 -3.20 3.52
N ALA A 104 12.06 -2.63 3.98
CA ALA A 104 12.05 -1.30 4.58
C ALA A 104 12.73 -1.26 5.97
N TRP A 105 12.97 -2.41 6.59
CA TRP A 105 13.68 -2.53 7.86
C TRP A 105 15.20 -2.40 7.68
N SER A 106 15.71 -2.94 6.57
CA SER A 106 17.16 -2.98 6.28
C SER A 106 17.68 -1.70 5.63
N THR A 107 16.82 -0.73 5.34
CA THR A 107 17.19 0.55 4.70
C THR A 107 17.25 1.69 5.74
N GLN A 108 17.75 1.42 6.93
CA GLN A 108 18.03 2.44 7.96
C GLN A 108 19.48 2.88 7.88
#